data_9c54028b09332395db29506272384d02
#
_entry.id   9c54028b09332395db29506272384d02
#
_cell.length_a   1.000
_cell.length_b   1.000
_cell.length_c   1.000
_cell.angle_alpha   90.00
_cell.angle_beta   90.00
_cell.angle_gamma   90.00
#
_symmetry.space_group_name_H-M   'P 1'
#
loop_
_entity.id
_entity.type
_entity.pdbx_description
1 polymer ?
#
loop_
_entity_poly.entity_id
_entity_poly.type
_entity_poly.pdbx_seq_one_letter_code
_entity_poly.pdbx_strand_id
1 'polypeptide(L)'
;KHRDNLLRLVGEGFYDGVLFHRVIKDFMIQTGDPYSRQPECDSLIGEGGPGYTLPAEIVFPELFHVRGSVAAAREGDDVNPDFRSSGSQFYIVWGKRMRPAEMKKSIAYLEERGVELDRFQISDYQMYGGTPHLDGAYTVFGQVIEGLDVVEKIQAASTDENDRPVENIRINKVVIERLSRQCLSENGKDAFRVE
;
A
#
# COMPACT_ATOMS: atom_id res chain seq x y z
N LYS A 1 7.39 11.24 -7.80
CA LYS A 1 6.05 11.85 -8.04
C LYS A 1 5.05 11.38 -6.98
N HIS A 2 4.91 10.04 -6.74
CA HIS A 2 3.96 9.48 -5.78
C HIS A 2 4.18 10.01 -4.37
N ARG A 3 5.43 9.99 -3.87
CA ARG A 3 5.80 10.59 -2.58
C ARG A 3 5.37 12.06 -2.49
N ASP A 4 5.76 12.86 -3.48
CA ASP A 4 5.51 14.31 -3.45
C ASP A 4 4.00 14.61 -3.54
N ASN A 5 3.26 13.80 -4.30
CA ASN A 5 1.81 13.89 -4.37
C ASN A 5 1.15 13.53 -3.02
N LEU A 6 1.59 12.44 -2.37
CA LEU A 6 1.11 12.09 -1.04
C LEU A 6 1.35 13.22 -0.04
N LEU A 7 2.57 13.76 0.01
CA LEU A 7 2.93 14.85 0.92
C LEU A 7 2.07 16.11 0.66
N ARG A 8 1.79 16.45 -0.60
CA ARG A 8 0.90 17.56 -0.96
C ARG A 8 -0.52 17.30 -0.44
N LEU A 9 -1.09 16.15 -0.70
CA LEU A 9 -2.43 15.78 -0.26
C LEU A 9 -2.55 15.74 1.27
N VAL A 10 -1.51 15.27 1.97
CA VAL A 10 -1.43 15.34 3.44
C VAL A 10 -1.44 16.80 3.91
N GLY A 11 -0.66 17.67 3.27
CA GLY A 11 -0.63 19.11 3.59
C GLY A 11 -1.97 19.80 3.36
N GLU A 12 -2.80 19.28 2.43
CA GLU A 12 -4.15 19.76 2.14
C GLU A 12 -5.22 19.15 3.07
N GLY A 13 -4.86 18.23 3.99
CA GLY A 13 -5.79 17.51 4.85
C GLY A 13 -6.67 16.49 4.09
N PHE A 14 -6.25 16.09 2.89
CA PHE A 14 -7.04 15.22 2.01
C PHE A 14 -7.36 13.86 2.63
N TYR A 15 -6.53 13.35 3.51
CA TYR A 15 -6.72 12.04 4.13
C TYR A 15 -7.47 12.08 5.46
N ASP A 16 -7.73 13.29 6.01
CA ASP A 16 -8.42 13.43 7.28
C ASP A 16 -9.87 12.93 7.18
N GLY A 17 -10.22 11.99 8.02
CA GLY A 17 -11.55 11.41 8.08
C GLY A 17 -11.83 10.27 7.08
N VAL A 18 -10.91 9.92 6.16
CA VAL A 18 -11.12 8.78 5.25
C VAL A 18 -11.00 7.44 5.99
N LEU A 19 -11.59 6.40 5.41
CA LEU A 19 -11.57 5.05 5.99
C LEU A 19 -10.51 4.17 5.34
N PHE A 20 -10.06 3.15 6.08
CA PHE A 20 -9.56 1.94 5.46
C PHE A 20 -10.77 1.19 4.90
N HIS A 21 -11.08 1.44 3.65
CA HIS A 21 -12.33 0.98 3.02
C HIS A 21 -12.25 -0.43 2.44
N ARG A 22 -11.02 -0.96 2.28
CA ARG A 22 -10.79 -2.34 1.82
C ARG A 22 -9.67 -2.96 2.62
N VAL A 23 -9.95 -4.08 3.26
CA VAL A 23 -9.03 -4.82 4.10
C VAL A 23 -9.09 -6.30 3.73
N ILE A 24 -7.99 -6.86 3.30
CA ILE A 24 -7.89 -8.30 3.04
C ILE A 24 -6.86 -8.89 3.98
N LYS A 25 -7.35 -9.78 4.84
CA LYS A 25 -6.51 -10.48 5.82
C LYS A 25 -5.35 -11.20 5.14
N ASP A 26 -4.17 -11.09 5.74
CA ASP A 26 -2.93 -11.68 5.23
C ASP A 26 -2.49 -11.16 3.85
N PHE A 27 -3.03 -10.01 3.43
CA PHE A 27 -2.69 -9.38 2.16
C PHE A 27 -2.35 -7.90 2.32
N MET A 28 -3.34 -7.01 2.49
CA MET A 28 -3.11 -5.57 2.58
C MET A 28 -4.27 -4.83 3.26
N ILE A 29 -4.02 -3.57 3.62
CA ILE A 29 -5.04 -2.61 4.02
C ILE A 29 -5.01 -1.42 3.07
N GLN A 30 -6.15 -1.02 2.50
CA GLN A 30 -6.27 0.03 1.49
C GLN A 30 -7.11 1.21 1.99
N THR A 31 -6.69 2.42 1.64
CA THR A 31 -7.30 3.68 2.04
C THR A 31 -7.14 4.74 0.95
N GLY A 32 -7.53 5.98 1.23
CA GLY A 32 -7.29 7.14 0.36
C GLY A 32 -8.43 7.49 -0.58
N ASP A 33 -9.59 6.86 -0.41
CA ASP A 33 -10.80 7.21 -1.14
C ASP A 33 -11.57 8.32 -0.41
N PRO A 34 -11.76 9.51 -1.01
CA PRO A 34 -12.48 10.61 -0.39
C PRO A 34 -13.97 10.34 -0.14
N TYR A 35 -14.59 9.45 -0.93
CA TYR A 35 -16.00 9.07 -0.72
C TYR A 35 -16.20 8.30 0.58
N SER A 36 -15.17 7.64 1.09
CA SER A 36 -15.23 6.91 2.35
C SER A 36 -15.42 7.79 3.60
N ARG A 37 -15.28 9.12 3.48
CA ARG A 37 -15.62 10.04 4.58
C ARG A 37 -17.11 10.06 4.92
N GLN A 38 -17.94 9.75 3.93
CA GLN A 38 -19.40 9.77 3.99
C GLN A 38 -19.91 8.34 3.77
N PRO A 39 -20.05 7.54 4.84
CA PRO A 39 -20.45 6.13 4.72
C PRO A 39 -21.78 5.91 4.01
N GLU A 40 -22.66 6.93 3.96
CA GLU A 40 -23.91 6.94 3.19
C GLU A 40 -23.70 6.91 1.67
N CYS A 41 -22.52 7.24 1.18
CA CYS A 41 -22.13 7.10 -0.24
C CYS A 41 -21.57 5.71 -0.55
N ASP A 42 -22.01 4.68 0.12
CA ASP A 42 -21.47 3.33 0.18
C ASP A 42 -21.20 2.69 -1.19
N SER A 43 -22.09 2.90 -2.16
CA SER A 43 -21.96 2.34 -3.51
C SER A 43 -20.84 2.91 -4.36
N LEU A 44 -20.21 4.02 -3.92
CA LEU A 44 -19.12 4.70 -4.64
C LEU A 44 -17.77 4.53 -3.95
N ILE A 45 -17.76 3.90 -2.77
CA ILE A 45 -16.51 3.68 -2.03
C ILE A 45 -15.61 2.70 -2.80
N GLY A 46 -14.38 3.10 -3.04
CA GLY A 46 -13.40 2.40 -3.87
C GLY A 46 -13.13 3.08 -5.21
N GLU A 47 -14.07 3.92 -5.71
CA GLU A 47 -13.97 4.60 -7.00
C GLU A 47 -13.46 6.05 -6.89
N GLY A 48 -13.38 6.58 -5.66
CA GLY A 48 -13.04 7.98 -5.42
C GLY A 48 -11.55 8.29 -5.58
N GLY A 49 -11.30 9.57 -5.91
CA GLY A 49 -9.95 10.09 -6.05
C GLY A 49 -9.93 11.62 -6.20
N PRO A 50 -8.75 12.21 -6.38
CA PRO A 50 -8.58 13.67 -6.48
C PRO A 50 -8.87 14.22 -7.90
N GLY A 51 -9.43 13.41 -8.80
CA GLY A 51 -9.76 13.80 -10.18
C GLY A 51 -8.61 13.64 -11.18
N TYR A 52 -7.53 12.96 -10.80
CA TYR A 52 -6.40 12.63 -11.67
C TYR A 52 -5.76 11.30 -11.27
N THR A 53 -4.99 10.73 -12.19
CA THR A 53 -4.14 9.55 -11.98
C THR A 53 -2.67 9.92 -12.14
N LEU A 54 -1.77 9.10 -11.59
CA LEU A 54 -0.32 9.27 -11.71
C LEU A 54 0.25 8.23 -12.68
N PRO A 55 1.23 8.59 -13.53
CA PRO A 55 1.96 7.58 -14.28
C PRO A 55 2.74 6.69 -13.34
N ALA A 56 2.83 5.40 -13.65
CA ALA A 56 3.57 4.44 -12.85
C ALA A 56 5.03 4.87 -12.62
N GLU A 57 5.55 4.58 -11.43
CA GLU A 57 6.96 4.77 -11.04
C GLU A 57 7.46 3.45 -10.42
N ILE A 58 7.48 2.39 -11.21
CA ILE A 58 7.92 1.07 -10.76
C ILE A 58 9.44 1.05 -10.73
N VAL A 59 10.02 0.96 -9.54
CA VAL A 59 11.47 0.97 -9.27
C VAL A 59 11.87 -0.40 -8.71
N PHE A 60 11.60 -1.43 -9.47
CA PHE A 60 12.03 -2.79 -9.15
C PHE A 60 13.45 -3.02 -9.72
N PRO A 61 14.36 -3.71 -9.03
CA PRO A 61 14.19 -4.50 -7.80
C PRO A 61 14.34 -3.73 -6.48
N GLU A 62 14.69 -2.45 -6.47
CA GLU A 62 15.01 -1.69 -5.26
C GLU A 62 13.81 -1.49 -4.35
N LEU A 63 12.61 -1.33 -4.93
CA LEU A 63 11.35 -1.18 -4.21
C LEU A 63 10.42 -2.33 -4.57
N PHE A 64 10.04 -3.13 -3.59
CA PHE A 64 9.23 -4.32 -3.75
C PHE A 64 8.22 -4.48 -2.60
N HIS A 65 7.27 -5.40 -2.74
CA HIS A 65 6.10 -5.50 -1.85
C HIS A 65 6.37 -6.36 -0.60
N VAL A 66 7.46 -6.09 0.12
CA VAL A 66 7.68 -6.68 1.44
C VAL A 66 6.68 -6.13 2.45
N ARG A 67 6.45 -6.82 3.56
CA ARG A 67 5.56 -6.34 4.63
C ARG A 67 5.91 -4.93 5.08
N GLY A 68 4.87 -4.10 5.20
CA GLY A 68 4.98 -2.70 5.55
C GLY A 68 5.25 -1.76 4.36
N SER A 69 5.47 -2.28 3.15
CA SER A 69 5.57 -1.41 1.97
C SER A 69 4.28 -0.65 1.74
N VAL A 70 4.40 0.62 1.37
CA VAL A 70 3.30 1.50 0.96
C VAL A 70 3.31 1.61 -0.55
N ALA A 71 2.22 1.19 -1.18
CA ALA A 71 2.12 1.15 -2.64
C ALA A 71 0.81 1.80 -3.13
N ALA A 72 0.85 2.35 -4.33
CA ALA A 72 -0.29 3.02 -4.93
C ALA A 72 -1.31 1.99 -5.46
N ALA A 73 -2.58 2.19 -5.15
CA ALA A 73 -3.66 1.43 -5.77
C ALA A 73 -3.81 1.83 -7.25
N ARG A 74 -4.37 0.93 -8.04
CA ARG A 74 -4.71 1.17 -9.45
C ARG A 74 -5.81 0.25 -9.92
N GLU A 75 -6.42 0.59 -11.04
CA GLU A 75 -7.35 -0.29 -11.75
C GLU A 75 -6.64 -1.49 -12.38
N GLY A 76 -7.42 -2.51 -12.73
CA GLY A 76 -6.92 -3.73 -13.36
C GLY A 76 -6.32 -3.52 -14.76
N ASP A 77 -5.49 -4.46 -15.19
CA ASP A 77 -4.72 -4.37 -16.45
C ASP A 77 -5.61 -4.27 -17.70
N ASP A 78 -6.83 -4.80 -17.63
CA ASP A 78 -7.82 -4.80 -18.72
C ASP A 78 -8.35 -3.40 -19.06
N VAL A 79 -8.41 -2.50 -18.06
CA VAL A 79 -8.87 -1.10 -18.24
C VAL A 79 -7.74 -0.09 -18.07
N ASN A 80 -6.58 -0.51 -17.59
CA ASN A 80 -5.44 0.34 -17.27
C ASN A 80 -4.10 -0.27 -17.74
N PRO A 81 -3.89 -0.42 -19.05
CA PRO A 81 -2.68 -1.05 -19.60
C PRO A 81 -1.39 -0.28 -19.32
N ASP A 82 -1.47 1.01 -19.02
CA ASP A 82 -0.32 1.86 -18.69
C ASP A 82 0.06 1.80 -17.19
N PHE A 83 -0.58 0.94 -16.40
CA PHE A 83 -0.36 0.79 -14.96
C PHE A 83 -0.44 2.11 -14.17
N ARG A 84 -1.26 3.05 -14.64
CA ARG A 84 -1.45 4.33 -13.97
C ARG A 84 -2.00 4.12 -12.58
N SER A 85 -1.43 4.81 -11.62
CA SER A 85 -1.83 4.75 -10.21
C SER A 85 -2.98 5.71 -9.92
N SER A 86 -3.82 5.35 -8.95
CA SER A 86 -4.75 6.29 -8.33
C SER A 86 -4.01 7.53 -7.83
N GLY A 87 -4.64 8.70 -7.95
CA GLY A 87 -4.07 9.96 -7.45
C GLY A 87 -4.05 10.05 -5.91
N SER A 88 -4.83 9.22 -5.21
CA SER A 88 -4.89 9.28 -3.74
C SER A 88 -4.96 7.93 -3.04
N GLN A 89 -5.52 6.90 -3.67
CA GLN A 89 -5.66 5.60 -3.02
C GLN A 89 -4.32 4.85 -2.96
N PHE A 90 -4.01 4.33 -1.79
CA PHE A 90 -2.82 3.52 -1.54
C PHE A 90 -3.13 2.37 -0.58
N TYR A 91 -2.26 1.39 -0.54
CA TYR A 91 -2.36 0.28 0.39
C TYR A 91 -1.05 0.06 1.13
N ILE A 92 -1.17 -0.52 2.33
CA ILE A 92 -0.03 -0.97 3.13
C ILE A 92 -0.03 -2.49 3.09
N VAL A 93 1.08 -3.05 2.67
CA VAL A 93 1.26 -4.49 2.53
C VAL A 93 1.38 -5.14 3.90
N TRP A 94 0.59 -6.19 4.13
CA TRP A 94 0.80 -7.11 5.24
C TRP A 94 1.44 -8.41 4.74
N GLY A 95 0.75 -9.15 3.89
CA GLY A 95 1.22 -10.39 3.30
C GLY A 95 1.47 -11.51 4.31
N LYS A 96 1.70 -12.70 3.82
CA LYS A 96 2.12 -13.85 4.63
C LYS A 96 3.62 -14.04 4.54
N ARG A 97 4.22 -14.62 5.60
CA ARG A 97 5.55 -15.22 5.47
C ARG A 97 5.46 -16.41 4.53
N MET A 98 6.26 -16.41 3.50
CA MET A 98 6.19 -17.43 2.46
C MET A 98 7.01 -18.65 2.81
N ARG A 99 6.36 -19.81 2.83
CA ARG A 99 7.06 -21.08 2.92
C ARG A 99 7.80 -21.37 1.59
N PRO A 100 8.86 -22.19 1.61
CA PRO A 100 9.66 -22.45 0.41
C PRO A 100 8.84 -22.89 -0.82
N ALA A 101 7.80 -23.72 -0.60
CA ALA A 101 6.92 -24.17 -1.69
C ALA A 101 6.04 -23.07 -2.27
N GLU A 102 5.59 -22.13 -1.44
CA GLU A 102 4.81 -20.95 -1.87
C GLU A 102 5.71 -19.98 -2.62
N MET A 103 6.92 -19.75 -2.09
CA MET A 103 7.92 -18.91 -2.72
C MET A 103 8.30 -19.41 -4.13
N LYS A 104 8.48 -20.73 -4.28
CA LYS A 104 8.76 -21.32 -5.60
C LYS A 104 7.64 -21.06 -6.62
N LYS A 105 6.38 -21.10 -6.19
CA LYS A 105 5.24 -20.76 -7.06
C LYS A 105 5.23 -19.28 -7.43
N SER A 106 5.53 -18.40 -6.47
CA SER A 106 5.59 -16.95 -6.72
C SER A 106 6.73 -16.60 -7.67
N ILE A 107 7.89 -17.23 -7.54
CA ILE A 107 9.02 -17.04 -8.46
C ILE A 107 8.61 -17.44 -9.87
N ALA A 108 8.06 -18.64 -10.09
CA ALA A 108 7.63 -19.09 -11.41
C ALA A 108 6.60 -18.14 -12.05
N TYR A 109 5.62 -17.66 -11.27
CA TYR A 109 4.63 -16.67 -11.73
C TYR A 109 5.26 -15.36 -12.17
N LEU A 110 6.26 -14.87 -11.42
CA LEU A 110 6.94 -13.61 -11.72
C LEU A 110 7.88 -13.75 -12.92
N GLU A 111 8.60 -14.86 -13.04
CA GLU A 111 9.47 -15.17 -14.20
C GLU A 111 8.67 -15.18 -15.52
N GLU A 112 7.45 -15.74 -15.54
CA GLU A 112 6.54 -15.69 -16.69
C GLU A 112 6.17 -14.24 -17.10
N ARG A 113 6.27 -13.30 -16.18
CA ARG A 113 6.01 -11.86 -16.38
C ARG A 113 7.28 -11.03 -16.57
N GLY A 114 8.45 -11.67 -16.67
CA GLY A 114 9.74 -11.02 -16.83
C GLY A 114 10.27 -10.34 -15.58
N VAL A 115 9.77 -10.71 -14.40
CA VAL A 115 10.20 -10.19 -13.10
C VAL A 115 11.01 -11.25 -12.38
N GLU A 116 12.28 -10.96 -12.09
CA GLU A 116 13.19 -11.88 -11.41
C GLU A 116 13.46 -11.39 -9.98
N LEU A 117 13.26 -12.26 -9.00
CA LEU A 117 13.58 -11.99 -7.60
C LEU A 117 15.02 -12.42 -7.29
N ASP A 118 15.76 -11.56 -6.63
CA ASP A 118 17.06 -11.93 -6.09
C ASP A 118 16.95 -12.70 -4.75
N ARG A 119 18.10 -13.20 -4.28
CA ARG A 119 18.17 -13.97 -3.02
C ARG A 119 17.79 -13.15 -1.79
N PHE A 120 17.97 -11.83 -1.80
CA PHE A 120 17.65 -10.96 -0.67
C PHE A 120 16.14 -10.75 -0.58
N GLN A 121 15.48 -10.45 -1.71
CA GLN A 121 14.04 -10.33 -1.80
C GLN A 121 13.34 -11.64 -1.40
N ILE A 122 13.83 -12.79 -1.87
CA ILE A 122 13.33 -14.11 -1.49
C ILE A 122 13.45 -14.31 0.03
N SER A 123 14.60 -13.97 0.61
CA SER A 123 14.83 -14.04 2.05
C SER A 123 13.87 -13.15 2.82
N ASP A 124 13.65 -11.91 2.36
CA ASP A 124 12.77 -10.95 3.00
C ASP A 124 11.31 -11.42 3.00
N TYR A 125 10.82 -11.95 1.87
CA TYR A 125 9.48 -12.53 1.79
C TYR A 125 9.28 -13.74 2.73
N GLN A 126 10.31 -14.56 2.91
CA GLN A 126 10.27 -15.68 3.82
C GLN A 126 10.36 -15.25 5.29
N MET A 127 11.14 -14.21 5.58
CA MET A 127 11.39 -13.74 6.94
C MET A 127 10.27 -12.79 7.43
N TYR A 128 9.91 -11.82 6.64
CA TYR A 128 8.97 -10.76 7.01
C TYR A 128 7.57 -10.96 6.44
N GLY A 129 7.47 -11.58 5.28
CA GLY A 129 6.23 -11.69 4.51
C GLY A 129 6.09 -10.58 3.47
N GLY A 130 5.01 -10.61 2.73
CA GLY A 130 4.72 -9.65 1.67
C GLY A 130 3.88 -10.24 0.54
N THR A 131 3.84 -9.53 -0.58
CA THR A 131 2.95 -9.84 -1.71
C THR A 131 3.72 -9.79 -3.04
N PRO A 132 4.67 -10.73 -3.28
CA PRO A 132 5.56 -10.67 -4.44
C PRO A 132 4.82 -10.66 -5.78
N HIS A 133 3.61 -11.20 -5.86
CA HIS A 133 2.82 -11.21 -7.08
C HIS A 133 2.44 -9.81 -7.60
N LEU A 134 2.66 -8.76 -6.82
CA LEU A 134 2.45 -7.36 -7.21
C LEU A 134 3.73 -6.68 -7.72
N ASP A 135 4.89 -7.33 -7.56
CA ASP A 135 6.17 -6.78 -8.00
C ASP A 135 6.20 -6.58 -9.52
N GLY A 136 6.82 -5.49 -9.94
CA GLY A 136 6.88 -5.11 -11.34
C GLY A 136 5.58 -4.56 -11.93
N ALA A 137 4.46 -4.55 -11.17
CA ALA A 137 3.15 -4.12 -11.66
C ALA A 137 2.52 -2.95 -10.89
N TYR A 138 2.97 -2.68 -9.67
CA TYR A 138 2.48 -1.59 -8.82
C TYR A 138 3.63 -0.72 -8.32
N THR A 139 3.34 0.57 -8.13
CA THR A 139 4.33 1.54 -7.64
C THR A 139 4.44 1.47 -6.12
N VAL A 140 5.55 0.97 -5.62
CA VAL A 140 5.94 1.09 -4.21
C VAL A 140 6.65 2.41 -4.02
N PHE A 141 6.24 3.23 -3.05
CA PHE A 141 6.78 4.58 -2.84
C PHE A 141 7.05 4.95 -1.38
N GLY A 142 6.81 4.03 -0.46
CA GLY A 142 7.04 4.23 0.97
C GLY A 142 7.18 2.92 1.74
N GLN A 143 7.54 3.04 3.02
CA GLN A 143 7.69 1.93 3.94
C GLN A 143 7.25 2.35 5.33
N VAL A 144 6.46 1.51 6.00
CA VAL A 144 6.13 1.67 7.42
C VAL A 144 7.39 1.41 8.24
N ILE A 145 7.79 2.39 9.01
CA ILE A 145 8.97 2.33 9.89
C ILE A 145 8.59 2.12 11.36
N GLU A 146 7.36 2.49 11.74
CA GLU A 146 6.82 2.36 13.09
C GLU A 146 5.31 2.08 13.01
N GLY A 147 4.73 1.33 13.95
CA GLY A 147 3.29 1.05 14.01
C GLY A 147 2.82 -0.15 13.18
N LEU A 148 3.70 -1.11 12.84
CA LEU A 148 3.27 -2.36 12.18
C LEU A 148 2.26 -3.16 13.00
N ASP A 149 2.26 -3.02 14.33
CA ASP A 149 1.26 -3.63 15.20
C ASP A 149 -0.15 -3.03 15.00
N VAL A 150 -0.23 -1.76 14.59
CA VAL A 150 -1.50 -1.12 14.20
C VAL A 150 -1.97 -1.70 12.87
N VAL A 151 -1.08 -1.83 11.90
CA VAL A 151 -1.39 -2.47 10.60
C VAL A 151 -1.87 -3.91 10.82
N GLU A 152 -1.27 -4.66 11.76
CA GLU A 152 -1.68 -6.00 12.13
C GLU A 152 -3.12 -6.05 12.66
N LYS A 153 -3.47 -5.12 13.55
CA LYS A 153 -4.83 -5.02 14.10
C LYS A 153 -5.85 -4.69 13.01
N ILE A 154 -5.53 -3.75 12.11
CA ILE A 154 -6.43 -3.36 11.02
C ILE A 154 -6.63 -4.53 10.05
N GLN A 155 -5.55 -5.20 9.62
CA GLN A 155 -5.65 -6.31 8.66
C GLN A 155 -6.37 -7.54 9.24
N ALA A 156 -6.49 -7.64 10.56
CA ALA A 156 -7.21 -8.70 11.25
C ALA A 156 -8.69 -8.37 11.51
N ALA A 157 -9.15 -7.18 11.13
CA ALA A 157 -10.54 -6.77 11.30
C ALA A 157 -11.49 -7.68 10.51
N SER A 158 -12.69 -7.88 11.05
CA SER A 158 -13.76 -8.57 10.32
C SER A 158 -14.26 -7.71 9.17
N THR A 159 -14.43 -8.33 8.00
CA THR A 159 -14.88 -7.67 6.78
C THR A 159 -16.16 -8.32 6.24
N ASP A 160 -16.88 -7.58 5.43
CA ASP A 160 -18.02 -8.08 4.66
C ASP A 160 -17.55 -8.79 3.35
N GLU A 161 -18.50 -9.13 2.50
CA GLU A 161 -18.27 -9.81 1.21
C GLU A 161 -17.48 -8.97 0.19
N ASN A 162 -17.39 -7.64 0.41
CA ASN A 162 -16.66 -6.69 -0.43
C ASN A 162 -15.29 -6.31 0.17
N ASP A 163 -14.77 -7.08 1.11
CA ASP A 163 -13.54 -6.79 1.85
C ASP A 163 -13.60 -5.50 2.69
N ARG A 164 -14.78 -4.95 2.94
CA ARG A 164 -14.94 -3.74 3.74
C ARG A 164 -15.02 -4.08 5.23
N PRO A 165 -14.26 -3.40 6.10
CA PRO A 165 -14.39 -3.59 7.55
C PRO A 165 -15.83 -3.37 8.03
N VAL A 166 -16.37 -4.33 8.80
CA VAL A 166 -17.72 -4.25 9.38
C VAL A 166 -17.84 -3.04 10.30
N GLU A 167 -16.79 -2.76 11.06
CA GLU A 167 -16.66 -1.54 11.84
C GLU A 167 -15.75 -0.56 11.11
N ASN A 168 -16.22 0.68 10.93
CA ASN A 168 -15.44 1.70 10.22
C ASN A 168 -14.12 2.00 10.93
N ILE A 169 -13.01 1.78 10.24
CA ILE A 169 -11.66 2.12 10.69
C ILE A 169 -11.26 3.41 10.00
N ARG A 170 -11.17 4.50 10.77
CA ARG A 170 -11.01 5.86 10.25
C ARG A 170 -9.62 6.40 10.52
N ILE A 171 -9.05 7.07 9.54
CA ILE A 171 -7.89 7.94 9.72
C ILE A 171 -8.40 9.26 10.29
N ASN A 172 -8.05 9.57 11.52
CA ASN A 172 -8.44 10.83 12.14
C ASN A 172 -7.66 12.00 11.51
N LYS A 173 -6.35 11.83 11.37
CA LYS A 173 -5.47 12.84 10.81
C LYS A 173 -4.20 12.21 10.25
N VAL A 174 -3.63 12.83 9.23
CA VAL A 174 -2.28 12.52 8.73
C VAL A 174 -1.41 13.76 8.86
N VAL A 175 -0.23 13.61 9.44
CA VAL A 175 0.74 14.69 9.61
C VAL A 175 2.09 14.34 8.98
N ILE A 176 2.80 15.36 8.49
CA ILE A 176 4.15 15.20 7.96
C ILE A 176 5.13 15.50 9.09
N GLU A 177 5.96 14.52 9.42
CA GLU A 177 7.06 14.68 10.37
C GLU A 177 8.39 14.54 9.63
N ARG A 178 9.33 15.45 9.92
CA ARG A 178 10.71 15.34 9.45
C ARG A 178 11.55 14.69 10.54
N LEU A 179 11.94 13.47 10.30
CA LEU A 179 12.85 12.77 11.21
C LEU A 179 14.26 13.33 11.06
N SER A 180 14.92 13.64 12.20
CA SER A 180 16.32 14.04 12.19
C SER A 180 17.21 12.89 11.72
N ARG A 181 18.35 13.20 11.07
CA ARG A 181 19.32 12.20 10.59
C ARG A 181 19.82 11.23 11.67
N GLN A 182 19.67 11.55 12.95
CA GLN A 182 20.03 10.67 14.07
C GLN A 182 19.04 9.50 14.27
N CYS A 183 17.81 9.60 13.74
CA CYS A 183 16.80 8.55 13.89
C CYS A 183 16.71 7.63 12.65
N LEU A 184 17.37 7.99 11.57
CA LEU A 184 17.34 7.22 10.31
C LEU A 184 18.77 6.93 9.87
N SER A 185 19.12 5.66 9.70
CA SER A 185 20.38 5.26 9.06
C SER A 185 20.48 5.91 7.67
N GLU A 186 21.41 6.82 7.49
CA GLU A 186 22.05 7.38 6.29
C GLU A 186 21.23 7.95 5.12
N ASN A 187 19.91 7.75 5.03
CA ASN A 187 19.08 8.31 3.97
C ASN A 187 17.94 9.11 4.57
N GLY A 188 18.13 10.42 4.80
CA GLY A 188 17.10 11.33 5.31
C GLY A 188 15.82 11.23 4.48
N LYS A 189 14.82 10.50 4.99
CA LYS A 189 13.51 10.32 4.37
C LYS A 189 12.49 11.10 5.18
N ASP A 190 11.61 11.83 4.50
CA ASP A 190 10.43 12.39 5.13
C ASP A 190 9.54 11.23 5.59
N ALA A 191 9.02 11.31 6.81
CA ALA A 191 8.03 10.39 7.33
C ALA A 191 6.68 11.08 7.44
N PHE A 192 5.61 10.33 7.33
CA PHE A 192 4.27 10.80 7.68
C PHE A 192 3.69 9.86 8.73
N ARG A 193 2.92 10.45 9.66
CA ARG A 193 2.20 9.73 10.70
C ARG A 193 0.71 9.78 10.42
N VAL A 194 0.05 8.66 10.62
CA VAL A 194 -1.41 8.52 10.64
C VAL A 194 -1.86 8.42 12.10
N GLU A 195 -2.80 9.27 12.50
CA GLU A 195 -3.42 9.30 13.81
C GLU A 195 -4.89 8.88 13.76
#